data_4666ee290d5fbe01ca9b483f085d1858
#
_entry.id   4666ee290d5fbe01ca9b483f085d1858
#
_cell.length_a   1.000
_cell.length_b   1.000
_cell.length_c   1.000
_cell.angle_alpha   90.00
_cell.angle_beta   90.00
_cell.angle_gamma   90.00
#
_symmetry.space_group_name_H-M   'P 1'
#
loop_
_entity.id
_entity.type
_entity.pdbx_description
1 polymer ?
#
loop_
_entity_poly.entity_id
_entity_poly.type
_entity_poly.pdbx_seq_one_letter_code
_entity_poly.pdbx_strand_id
1 'polypeptide(L)'
;MRVEGLTVRLGERLAVDGVDLTVEAGELVGLIGPNGAGKTTLLRALLGLVPAQRGRVLVAGSPAARVRPLIGYVPQRHEFAWDFPVTVAGAVLTGRTRAIGWLRRPKPVDRAAVAQALDRTGLTDLRDRPVGQLSGGQRQRVLVARALALRPRVLLLDEPFTGVDVPTQELLTGLLAGLCAEGVAVLTTTHDLPAAAASCTRLCLLNRRVVAEGPPDALVDPALWLRAFGVTSSDRLLDTLGVRR
;
A
#
# COMPACT_ATOMS: atom_id res chain seq x y z
N MET A 1 -9.67 8.17 4.28
CA MET A 1 -8.55 8.43 5.24
C MET A 1 -8.07 9.85 5.06
N ARG A 2 -7.78 10.56 6.15
CA ARG A 2 -7.26 11.94 6.10
C ARG A 2 -6.00 12.06 6.95
N VAL A 3 -4.99 12.68 6.41
CA VAL A 3 -3.71 12.99 7.04
C VAL A 3 -3.58 14.51 7.09
N GLU A 4 -3.27 15.07 8.25
CA GLU A 4 -3.21 16.51 8.46
C GLU A 4 -1.89 16.91 9.10
N GLY A 5 -1.08 17.69 8.39
CA GLY A 5 0.19 18.27 8.84
C GLY A 5 1.20 17.25 9.36
N LEU A 6 1.22 16.02 8.81
CA LEU A 6 2.01 14.92 9.36
C LEU A 6 3.50 15.16 9.19
N THR A 7 4.23 15.16 10.31
CA THR A 7 5.68 15.36 10.35
C THR A 7 6.34 14.21 11.10
N VAL A 8 7.33 13.58 10.47
CA VAL A 8 8.04 12.41 11.01
C VAL A 8 9.55 12.61 10.90
N ARG A 9 10.26 12.36 11.99
CA ARG A 9 11.72 12.28 12.02
C ARG A 9 12.20 10.87 12.34
N LEU A 10 13.28 10.47 11.70
CA LEU A 10 14.01 9.22 11.98
C LEU A 10 15.41 9.63 12.45
N GLY A 11 15.61 9.60 13.76
CA GLY A 11 16.78 10.25 14.36
C GLY A 11 16.77 11.76 14.05
N GLU A 12 17.86 12.28 13.50
CA GLU A 12 17.97 13.69 13.13
C GLU A 12 17.34 14.00 11.75
N ARG A 13 17.09 12.97 10.92
CA ARG A 13 16.59 13.15 9.57
C ARG A 13 15.09 13.42 9.56
N LEU A 14 14.68 14.54 8.97
CA LEU A 14 13.30 14.84 8.65
C LEU A 14 12.89 13.99 7.42
N ALA A 15 12.07 12.97 7.66
CA ALA A 15 11.66 12.00 6.65
C ALA A 15 10.33 12.37 5.98
N VAL A 16 9.40 12.96 6.74
CA VAL A 16 8.11 13.47 6.27
C VAL A 16 7.91 14.84 6.93
N ASP A 17 7.49 15.83 6.16
CA ASP A 17 7.45 17.23 6.59
C ASP A 17 6.12 17.91 6.23
N GLY A 18 5.21 18.01 7.19
CA GLY A 18 3.94 18.70 7.05
C GLY A 18 3.05 18.15 5.96
N VAL A 19 2.95 16.82 5.84
CA VAL A 19 2.16 16.18 4.78
C VAL A 19 0.68 16.25 5.11
N ASP A 20 -0.09 16.83 4.18
CA ASP A 20 -1.54 16.74 4.08
C ASP A 20 -1.87 15.77 2.94
N LEU A 21 -2.74 14.80 3.18
CA LEU A 21 -3.16 13.81 2.19
C LEU A 21 -4.54 13.28 2.56
N THR A 22 -5.44 13.25 1.60
CA THR A 22 -6.73 12.58 1.76
C THR A 22 -6.82 11.41 0.78
N VAL A 23 -7.35 10.28 1.21
CA VAL A 23 -7.71 9.14 0.35
C VAL A 23 -9.17 8.82 0.63
N GLU A 24 -10.03 9.07 -0.35
CA GLU A 24 -11.46 8.87 -0.23
C GLU A 24 -11.85 7.38 -0.38
N ALA A 25 -13.05 7.03 0.05
CA ALA A 25 -13.58 5.69 -0.17
C ALA A 25 -13.74 5.43 -1.67
N GLY A 26 -13.26 4.28 -2.15
CA GLY A 26 -13.30 3.92 -3.56
C GLY A 26 -12.19 4.55 -4.40
N GLU A 27 -11.24 5.25 -3.79
CA GLU A 27 -10.14 5.89 -4.50
C GLU A 27 -8.87 5.01 -4.47
N LEU A 28 -8.17 4.93 -5.61
CA LEU A 28 -6.82 4.36 -5.73
C LEU A 28 -5.81 5.50 -5.91
N VAL A 29 -5.07 5.83 -4.85
CA VAL A 29 -4.05 6.88 -4.87
C VAL A 29 -2.67 6.27 -5.01
N GLY A 30 -1.92 6.71 -6.02
CA GLY A 30 -0.51 6.38 -6.22
C GLY A 30 0.39 7.38 -5.51
N LEU A 31 1.17 6.95 -4.53
CA LEU A 31 2.18 7.75 -3.85
C LEU A 31 3.52 7.58 -4.55
N ILE A 32 3.96 8.59 -5.25
CA ILE A 32 5.12 8.56 -6.15
C ILE A 32 6.22 9.48 -5.62
N GLY A 33 7.47 9.07 -5.79
CA GLY A 33 8.65 9.87 -5.43
C GLY A 33 9.91 9.03 -5.45
N PRO A 34 11.09 9.67 -5.41
CA PRO A 34 12.37 8.97 -5.45
C PRO A 34 12.61 8.11 -4.20
N ASN A 35 13.67 7.30 -4.24
CA ASN A 35 14.13 6.60 -3.06
C ASN A 35 14.54 7.61 -1.98
N GLY A 36 14.06 7.36 -0.76
CA GLY A 36 14.29 8.29 0.35
C GLY A 36 13.34 9.49 0.42
N ALA A 37 12.35 9.59 -0.46
CA ALA A 37 11.29 10.62 -0.43
C ALA A 37 10.38 10.56 0.80
N GLY A 38 10.43 9.47 1.57
CA GLY A 38 9.61 9.30 2.78
C GLY A 38 8.37 8.43 2.58
N LYS A 39 8.17 7.79 1.42
CA LYS A 39 6.98 6.97 1.12
C LYS A 39 6.71 5.89 2.16
N THR A 40 7.64 4.96 2.37
CA THR A 40 7.53 3.89 3.39
C THR A 40 7.40 4.46 4.81
N THR A 41 8.12 5.56 5.11
CA THR A 41 8.00 6.23 6.42
C THR A 41 6.61 6.80 6.62
N LEU A 42 6.02 7.42 5.60
CA LEU A 42 4.65 7.90 5.62
C LEU A 42 3.68 6.73 5.87
N LEU A 43 3.76 5.64 5.10
CA LEU A 43 2.90 4.46 5.32
C LEU A 43 3.04 3.90 6.74
N ARG A 44 4.26 3.78 7.27
CA ARG A 44 4.50 3.30 8.63
C ARG A 44 3.95 4.26 9.69
N ALA A 45 4.01 5.56 9.46
CA ALA A 45 3.41 6.56 10.34
C ALA A 45 1.87 6.50 10.32
N LEU A 46 1.25 6.29 9.14
CA LEU A 46 -0.19 6.07 9.00
C LEU A 46 -0.67 4.85 9.81
N LEU A 47 0.16 3.83 9.92
CA LEU A 47 -0.07 2.64 10.75
C LEU A 47 0.23 2.87 12.24
N GLY A 48 0.87 4.00 12.58
CA GLY A 48 1.39 4.25 13.93
C GLY A 48 2.52 3.31 14.32
N LEU A 49 3.28 2.79 13.36
CA LEU A 49 4.50 2.00 13.57
C LEU A 49 5.72 2.90 13.79
N VAL A 50 5.64 4.13 13.31
CA VAL A 50 6.62 5.20 13.54
C VAL A 50 5.88 6.38 14.17
N PRO A 51 6.38 6.97 15.26
CA PRO A 51 5.72 8.09 15.91
C PRO A 51 5.81 9.34 15.04
N ALA A 52 4.69 10.05 14.89
CA ALA A 52 4.66 11.39 14.32
C ALA A 52 5.03 12.42 15.38
N GLN A 53 5.85 13.42 15.03
CA GLN A 53 6.13 14.57 15.90
C GLN A 53 4.97 15.57 15.89
N ARG A 54 4.34 15.72 14.73
CA ARG A 54 3.21 16.65 14.53
C ARG A 54 2.21 16.02 13.57
N GLY A 55 1.01 16.58 13.59
CA GLY A 55 -0.08 16.15 12.72
C GLY A 55 -0.88 15.00 13.27
N ARG A 56 -1.88 14.59 12.49
CA ARG A 56 -2.79 13.50 12.88
C ARG A 56 -3.25 12.72 11.67
N VAL A 57 -3.64 11.47 11.92
CA VAL A 57 -4.21 10.56 10.93
C VAL A 57 -5.59 10.13 11.37
N LEU A 58 -6.58 10.35 10.53
CA LEU A 58 -7.98 10.02 10.76
C LEU A 58 -8.46 8.98 9.73
N VAL A 59 -9.17 7.97 10.18
CA VAL A 59 -9.85 6.99 9.33
C VAL A 59 -11.31 6.94 9.75
N ALA A 60 -12.22 7.21 8.81
CA ALA A 60 -13.65 7.35 9.08
C ALA A 60 -13.94 8.32 10.24
N GLY A 61 -13.24 9.45 10.30
CA GLY A 61 -13.39 10.48 11.34
C GLY A 61 -12.76 10.15 12.70
N SER A 62 -12.21 8.96 12.89
CA SER A 62 -11.59 8.52 14.14
C SER A 62 -10.06 8.47 14.01
N PRO A 63 -9.29 8.75 15.10
CA PRO A 63 -7.85 8.60 15.09
C PRO A 63 -7.43 7.19 14.64
N ALA A 64 -6.50 7.09 13.68
CA ALA A 64 -6.07 5.81 13.09
C ALA A 64 -5.60 4.79 14.15
N ALA A 65 -4.99 5.26 15.23
CA ALA A 65 -4.56 4.40 16.34
C ALA A 65 -5.71 3.62 16.99
N ARG A 66 -6.92 4.18 17.00
CA ARG A 66 -8.13 3.54 17.57
C ARG A 66 -8.78 2.56 16.58
N VAL A 67 -8.62 2.78 15.29
CA VAL A 67 -9.29 2.03 14.21
C VAL A 67 -8.31 1.22 13.36
N ARG A 68 -7.14 0.90 13.88
CA ARG A 68 -6.14 0.05 13.22
C ARG A 68 -6.68 -1.23 12.58
N PRO A 69 -7.70 -1.92 13.15
CA PRO A 69 -8.29 -3.08 12.49
C PRO A 69 -8.98 -2.77 11.15
N LEU A 70 -9.23 -1.51 10.84
CA LEU A 70 -9.80 -1.07 9.56
C LEU A 70 -8.72 -0.79 8.49
N ILE A 71 -7.44 -0.89 8.84
CA ILE A 71 -6.32 -0.60 7.94
C ILE A 71 -5.59 -1.90 7.64
N GLY A 72 -5.65 -2.34 6.39
CA GLY A 72 -4.81 -3.41 5.85
C GLY A 72 -3.47 -2.85 5.40
N TYR A 73 -2.39 -3.61 5.61
CA TYR A 73 -1.06 -3.23 5.14
C TYR A 73 -0.37 -4.37 4.43
N VAL A 74 0.12 -4.08 3.26
CA VAL A 74 0.96 -4.97 2.45
C VAL A 74 2.37 -4.39 2.46
N PRO A 75 3.31 -4.97 3.23
CA PRO A 75 4.70 -4.54 3.28
C PRO A 75 5.44 -4.97 2.02
N GLN A 76 6.65 -4.46 1.82
CA GLN A 76 7.57 -4.99 0.83
C GLN A 76 7.84 -6.48 1.11
N ARG A 77 7.94 -7.29 0.05
CA ARG A 77 8.01 -8.76 0.12
C ARG A 77 9.16 -9.29 0.98
N HIS A 78 10.30 -8.61 1.03
CA HIS A 78 11.47 -9.01 1.83
C HIS A 78 11.30 -8.84 3.34
N GLU A 79 10.26 -8.15 3.79
CA GLU A 79 9.97 -7.96 5.22
C GLU A 79 9.23 -9.16 5.86
N PHE A 80 8.90 -10.21 5.08
CA PHE A 80 8.20 -11.39 5.60
C PHE A 80 9.15 -12.60 5.70
N ALA A 81 9.09 -13.33 6.82
CA ALA A 81 9.89 -14.54 7.05
C ALA A 81 9.33 -15.73 6.28
N TRP A 82 9.79 -15.91 5.03
CA TRP A 82 9.29 -16.96 4.12
C TRP A 82 9.77 -18.37 4.46
N ASP A 83 10.80 -18.51 5.25
CA ASP A 83 11.37 -19.77 5.78
C ASP A 83 10.63 -20.30 7.01
N PHE A 84 9.70 -19.52 7.57
CA PHE A 84 8.88 -19.95 8.69
C PHE A 84 7.94 -21.09 8.26
N PRO A 85 7.85 -22.21 9.04
CA PRO A 85 7.07 -23.40 8.67
C PRO A 85 5.56 -23.16 8.88
N VAL A 86 4.96 -22.38 8.01
CA VAL A 86 3.53 -22.04 8.03
C VAL A 86 2.92 -22.28 6.64
N THR A 87 1.67 -22.74 6.60
CA THR A 87 0.91 -22.84 5.34
C THR A 87 0.43 -21.46 4.87
N VAL A 88 0.05 -21.37 3.59
CA VAL A 88 -0.57 -20.16 3.02
C VAL A 88 -1.78 -19.72 3.84
N ALA A 89 -2.70 -20.61 4.17
CA ALA A 89 -3.86 -20.31 5.00
C ALA A 89 -3.46 -19.83 6.40
N GLY A 90 -2.45 -20.45 7.00
CA GLY A 90 -1.90 -20.02 8.28
C GLY A 90 -1.31 -18.63 8.23
N ALA A 91 -0.52 -18.31 7.20
CA ALA A 91 0.05 -16.99 6.99
C ALA A 91 -1.03 -15.91 6.81
N VAL A 92 -2.08 -16.19 6.02
CA VAL A 92 -3.21 -15.27 5.81
C VAL A 92 -4.00 -15.08 7.11
N LEU A 93 -4.18 -16.15 7.90
CA LEU A 93 -4.87 -16.08 9.20
C LEU A 93 -4.15 -15.16 10.20
N THR A 94 -2.82 -15.00 10.11
CA THR A 94 -2.09 -14.04 10.97
C THR A 94 -2.58 -12.61 10.80
N GLY A 95 -3.13 -12.25 9.62
CA GLY A 95 -3.77 -10.95 9.40
C GLY A 95 -4.93 -10.69 10.36
N ARG A 96 -5.58 -11.71 10.89
CA ARG A 96 -6.71 -11.60 11.81
C ARG A 96 -6.35 -11.67 13.30
N THR A 97 -5.07 -11.80 13.64
CA THR A 97 -4.60 -12.00 15.04
C THR A 97 -5.23 -11.00 16.01
N ARG A 98 -5.36 -9.73 15.62
CA ARG A 98 -6.01 -8.69 16.45
C ARG A 98 -7.52 -8.91 16.63
N ALA A 99 -8.21 -9.35 15.58
CA ALA A 99 -9.65 -9.60 15.64
C ALA A 99 -9.97 -10.86 16.45
N ILE A 100 -9.11 -11.88 16.37
CA ILE A 100 -9.22 -13.14 17.11
C ILE A 100 -8.86 -12.91 18.58
N GLY A 101 -7.80 -12.15 18.85
CA GLY A 101 -7.20 -11.99 20.16
C GLY A 101 -6.10 -13.04 20.43
N TRP A 102 -5.09 -12.63 21.21
CA TRP A 102 -3.84 -13.40 21.42
C TRP A 102 -4.03 -14.84 21.92
N LEU A 103 -5.00 -15.04 22.85
CA LEU A 103 -5.22 -16.35 23.50
C LEU A 103 -6.48 -17.07 23.00
N ARG A 104 -7.09 -16.58 21.92
CA ARG A 104 -8.35 -17.14 21.42
C ARG A 104 -8.12 -17.99 20.18
N ARG A 105 -8.95 -19.02 20.02
CA ARG A 105 -8.98 -19.83 18.80
C ARG A 105 -9.75 -19.13 17.68
N PRO A 106 -9.33 -19.28 16.40
CA PRO A 106 -10.06 -18.74 15.26
C PRO A 106 -11.49 -19.29 15.21
N LYS A 107 -12.47 -18.40 15.04
CA LYS A 107 -13.88 -18.71 14.88
C LYS A 107 -14.22 -19.02 13.42
N PRO A 108 -15.41 -19.57 13.10
CA PRO A 108 -15.85 -19.79 11.72
C PRO A 108 -15.78 -18.51 10.86
N VAL A 109 -16.12 -17.34 11.43
CA VAL A 109 -16.04 -16.04 10.72
C VAL A 109 -14.60 -15.68 10.32
N ASP A 110 -13.59 -16.08 11.11
CA ASP A 110 -12.18 -15.82 10.79
C ASP A 110 -11.71 -16.73 9.65
N ARG A 111 -12.12 -17.99 9.68
CA ARG A 111 -11.84 -18.96 8.61
C ARG A 111 -12.52 -18.58 7.29
N ALA A 112 -13.76 -18.11 7.36
CA ALA A 112 -14.49 -17.61 6.20
C ALA A 112 -13.79 -16.37 5.59
N ALA A 113 -13.28 -15.44 6.43
CA ALA A 113 -12.53 -14.27 5.94
C ALA A 113 -11.21 -14.69 5.27
N VAL A 114 -10.51 -15.71 5.80
CA VAL A 114 -9.30 -16.28 5.17
C VAL A 114 -9.65 -16.93 3.83
N ALA A 115 -10.69 -17.76 3.77
CA ALA A 115 -11.11 -18.42 2.53
C ALA A 115 -11.46 -17.40 1.45
N GLN A 116 -12.23 -16.35 1.79
CA GLN A 116 -12.56 -15.26 0.88
C GLN A 116 -11.32 -14.51 0.38
N ALA A 117 -10.34 -14.25 1.27
CA ALA A 117 -9.10 -13.57 0.89
C ALA A 117 -8.24 -14.44 -0.04
N LEU A 118 -8.17 -15.76 0.19
CA LEU A 118 -7.47 -16.71 -0.68
C LEU A 118 -8.13 -16.80 -2.05
N ASP A 119 -9.44 -16.87 -2.11
CA ASP A 119 -10.22 -16.89 -3.36
C ASP A 119 -9.94 -15.63 -4.19
N ARG A 120 -10.08 -14.45 -3.60
CA ARG A 120 -9.83 -13.15 -4.26
C ARG A 120 -8.42 -12.99 -4.81
N THR A 121 -7.44 -13.67 -4.23
CA THR A 121 -6.03 -13.62 -4.65
C THR A 121 -5.60 -14.83 -5.48
N GLY A 122 -6.52 -15.74 -5.84
CA GLY A 122 -6.23 -16.94 -6.62
C GLY A 122 -5.26 -17.90 -5.91
N LEU A 123 -5.42 -18.07 -4.59
CA LEU A 123 -4.55 -18.92 -3.76
C LEU A 123 -5.29 -20.09 -3.12
N THR A 124 -6.55 -20.33 -3.47
CA THR A 124 -7.39 -21.38 -2.85
C THR A 124 -6.74 -22.76 -2.94
N ASP A 125 -6.22 -23.13 -4.11
CA ASP A 125 -5.58 -24.44 -4.34
C ASP A 125 -4.20 -24.58 -3.65
N LEU A 126 -3.63 -23.46 -3.21
CA LEU A 126 -2.35 -23.43 -2.53
C LEU A 126 -2.49 -23.28 -1.01
N ARG A 127 -3.71 -23.30 -0.47
CA ARG A 127 -4.02 -22.99 0.93
C ARG A 127 -3.20 -23.77 1.97
N ASP A 128 -2.92 -25.03 1.67
CA ASP A 128 -2.21 -25.96 2.58
C ASP A 128 -0.71 -26.07 2.25
N ARG A 129 -0.24 -25.39 1.18
CA ARG A 129 1.18 -25.37 0.79
C ARG A 129 2.00 -24.52 1.76
N PRO A 130 3.20 -24.96 2.16
CA PRO A 130 4.15 -24.13 2.92
C PRO A 130 4.54 -22.87 2.15
N VAL A 131 4.58 -21.71 2.84
CA VAL A 131 4.90 -20.42 2.19
C VAL A 131 6.31 -20.35 1.62
N GLY A 132 7.24 -21.17 2.15
CA GLY A 132 8.61 -21.27 1.64
C GLY A 132 8.72 -21.85 0.23
N GLN A 133 7.70 -22.61 -0.22
CA GLN A 133 7.66 -23.26 -1.54
C GLN A 133 7.00 -22.40 -2.62
N LEU A 134 6.62 -21.17 -2.31
CA LEU A 134 5.90 -20.29 -3.21
C LEU A 134 6.84 -19.52 -4.13
N SER A 135 6.39 -19.27 -5.38
CA SER A 135 7.03 -18.32 -6.28
C SER A 135 6.96 -16.89 -5.75
N GLY A 136 7.74 -15.97 -6.34
CA GLY A 136 7.72 -14.56 -5.97
C GLY A 136 6.34 -13.92 -6.09
N GLY A 137 5.63 -14.16 -7.19
CA GLY A 137 4.27 -13.64 -7.40
C GLY A 137 3.26 -14.26 -6.43
N GLN A 138 3.37 -15.57 -6.15
CA GLN A 138 2.52 -16.24 -5.14
C GLN A 138 2.73 -15.65 -3.74
N ARG A 139 3.99 -15.40 -3.35
CA ARG A 139 4.33 -14.74 -2.08
C ARG A 139 3.69 -13.35 -1.98
N GLN A 140 3.76 -12.57 -3.06
CA GLN A 140 3.12 -11.24 -3.09
C GLN A 140 1.60 -11.34 -2.89
N ARG A 141 0.95 -12.29 -3.57
CA ARG A 141 -0.49 -12.56 -3.40
C ARG A 141 -0.84 -12.98 -1.97
N VAL A 142 0.02 -13.74 -1.27
CA VAL A 142 -0.16 -14.09 0.15
C VAL A 142 -0.16 -12.85 1.04
N LEU A 143 0.75 -11.89 0.83
CA LEU A 143 0.77 -10.64 1.59
C LEU A 143 -0.51 -9.81 1.38
N VAL A 144 -1.00 -9.76 0.14
CA VAL A 144 -2.27 -9.09 -0.17
C VAL A 144 -3.44 -9.83 0.49
N ALA A 145 -3.54 -11.16 0.36
CA ALA A 145 -4.57 -11.97 1.01
C ALA A 145 -4.59 -11.76 2.54
N ARG A 146 -3.41 -11.72 3.16
CA ARG A 146 -3.25 -11.45 4.60
C ARG A 146 -3.85 -10.09 5.00
N ALA A 147 -3.62 -9.05 4.21
CA ALA A 147 -4.20 -7.74 4.44
C ALA A 147 -5.72 -7.74 4.22
N LEU A 148 -6.22 -8.43 3.19
CA LEU A 148 -7.64 -8.53 2.88
C LEU A 148 -8.43 -9.35 3.91
N ALA A 149 -7.80 -10.33 4.56
CA ALA A 149 -8.46 -11.10 5.62
C ALA A 149 -8.94 -10.23 6.79
N LEU A 150 -8.37 -9.04 6.99
CA LEU A 150 -8.87 -8.02 7.93
C LEU A 150 -10.22 -7.42 7.52
N ARG A 151 -10.62 -7.53 6.25
CA ARG A 151 -11.74 -6.77 5.65
C ARG A 151 -11.55 -5.27 5.86
N PRO A 152 -10.44 -4.69 5.36
CA PRO A 152 -10.06 -3.32 5.64
C PRO A 152 -10.99 -2.32 4.94
N ARG A 153 -11.14 -1.13 5.54
CA ARG A 153 -11.71 0.05 4.86
C ARG A 153 -10.63 0.89 4.16
N VAL A 154 -9.39 0.74 4.61
CA VAL A 154 -8.22 1.39 4.00
C VAL A 154 -7.17 0.33 3.75
N LEU A 155 -6.62 0.26 2.55
CA LEU A 155 -5.54 -0.64 2.18
C LEU A 155 -4.29 0.18 1.81
N LEU A 156 -3.21 -0.06 2.53
CA LEU A 156 -1.91 0.55 2.29
C LEU A 156 -0.99 -0.50 1.68
N LEU A 157 -0.36 -0.19 0.52
CA LEU A 157 0.55 -1.12 -0.15
C LEU A 157 1.90 -0.44 -0.39
N ASP A 158 2.97 -1.11 0.04
CA ASP A 158 4.33 -0.61 -0.17
C ASP A 158 5.01 -1.39 -1.30
N GLU A 159 5.06 -0.79 -2.48
CA GLU A 159 5.62 -1.36 -3.72
C GLU A 159 5.09 -2.77 -4.07
N PRO A 160 3.76 -2.97 -4.17
CA PRO A 160 3.17 -4.30 -4.31
C PRO A 160 3.49 -5.00 -5.65
N PHE A 161 3.95 -4.27 -6.65
CA PHE A 161 4.23 -4.77 -8.00
C PHE A 161 5.71 -5.06 -8.25
N THR A 162 6.60 -4.75 -7.29
CA THR A 162 8.05 -4.93 -7.46
C THR A 162 8.43 -6.41 -7.53
N GLY A 163 9.06 -6.81 -8.65
CA GLY A 163 9.57 -8.16 -8.87
C GLY A 163 8.48 -9.23 -8.95
N VAL A 164 7.31 -8.89 -9.44
CA VAL A 164 6.24 -9.83 -9.79
C VAL A 164 6.11 -9.95 -11.31
N ASP A 165 5.63 -11.11 -11.78
CA ASP A 165 5.35 -11.38 -13.18
C ASP A 165 4.09 -10.65 -13.67
N VAL A 166 3.97 -10.50 -15.00
CA VAL A 166 2.84 -9.80 -15.63
C VAL A 166 1.47 -10.36 -15.22
N PRO A 167 1.23 -11.70 -15.21
CA PRO A 167 -0.05 -12.24 -14.79
C PRO A 167 -0.41 -11.90 -13.34
N THR A 168 0.56 -11.87 -12.44
CA THR A 168 0.34 -11.45 -11.04
C THR A 168 0.04 -9.95 -10.97
N GLN A 169 0.69 -9.14 -11.78
CA GLN A 169 0.47 -7.70 -11.86
C GLN A 169 -0.96 -7.39 -12.32
N GLU A 170 -1.42 -8.03 -13.39
CA GLU A 170 -2.78 -7.90 -13.91
C GLU A 170 -3.85 -8.32 -12.88
N LEU A 171 -3.64 -9.48 -12.24
CA LEU A 171 -4.52 -9.96 -11.18
C LEU A 171 -4.63 -8.96 -10.03
N LEU A 172 -3.50 -8.45 -9.53
CA LEU A 172 -3.48 -7.49 -8.43
C LEU A 172 -4.12 -6.15 -8.85
N THR A 173 -3.87 -5.67 -10.06
CA THR A 173 -4.49 -4.44 -10.58
C THR A 173 -6.01 -4.57 -10.64
N GLY A 174 -6.53 -5.66 -11.21
CA GLY A 174 -7.96 -5.95 -11.24
C GLY A 174 -8.56 -6.09 -9.83
N LEU A 175 -7.84 -6.73 -8.92
CA LEU A 175 -8.25 -6.86 -7.52
C LEU A 175 -8.36 -5.48 -6.84
N LEU A 176 -7.37 -4.60 -7.00
CA LEU A 176 -7.40 -3.26 -6.40
C LEU A 176 -8.54 -2.41 -6.97
N ALA A 177 -8.78 -2.47 -8.28
CA ALA A 177 -9.93 -1.81 -8.90
C ALA A 177 -11.26 -2.33 -8.34
N GLY A 178 -11.42 -3.65 -8.17
CA GLY A 178 -12.60 -4.25 -7.54
C GLY A 178 -12.80 -3.79 -6.09
N LEU A 179 -11.72 -3.71 -5.31
CA LEU A 179 -11.76 -3.20 -3.93
C LEU A 179 -12.21 -1.73 -3.87
N CYS A 180 -11.73 -0.89 -4.80
CA CYS A 180 -12.17 0.49 -4.90
C CYS A 180 -13.66 0.57 -5.24
N ALA A 181 -14.15 -0.25 -6.18
CA ALA A 181 -15.58 -0.33 -6.49
C ALA A 181 -16.44 -0.75 -5.29
N GLU A 182 -15.88 -1.54 -4.36
CA GLU A 182 -16.50 -1.90 -3.07
C GLU A 182 -16.40 -0.80 -2.01
N GLY A 183 -15.75 0.34 -2.31
CA GLY A 183 -15.60 1.48 -1.40
C GLY A 183 -14.37 1.42 -0.49
N VAL A 184 -13.42 0.53 -0.76
CA VAL A 184 -12.13 0.52 -0.04
C VAL A 184 -11.26 1.68 -0.53
N ALA A 185 -10.71 2.46 0.40
CA ALA A 185 -9.71 3.48 0.09
C ALA A 185 -8.34 2.82 -0.06
N VAL A 186 -7.66 3.01 -1.18
CA VAL A 186 -6.37 2.37 -1.46
C VAL A 186 -5.26 3.41 -1.66
N LEU A 187 -4.17 3.27 -0.92
CA LEU A 187 -2.93 4.04 -1.10
C LEU A 187 -1.79 3.09 -1.42
N THR A 188 -1.20 3.24 -2.59
CA THR A 188 -0.09 2.40 -3.05
C THR A 188 1.15 3.22 -3.33
N THR A 189 2.32 2.76 -2.90
CA THR A 189 3.59 3.31 -3.38
C THR A 189 4.05 2.55 -4.61
N THR A 190 4.62 3.26 -5.57
CA THR A 190 5.22 2.64 -6.75
C THR A 190 6.34 3.52 -7.32
N HIS A 191 7.23 2.90 -8.05
CA HIS A 191 8.21 3.57 -8.91
C HIS A 191 7.92 3.34 -10.41
N ASP A 192 6.92 2.54 -10.73
CA ASP A 192 6.43 2.32 -12.09
C ASP A 192 5.41 3.42 -12.42
N LEU A 193 5.90 4.48 -13.07
CA LEU A 193 5.10 5.67 -13.37
C LEU A 193 4.02 5.40 -14.41
N PRO A 194 4.30 4.70 -15.54
CA PRO A 194 3.28 4.34 -16.50
C PRO A 194 2.15 3.51 -15.91
N ALA A 195 2.47 2.48 -15.14
CA ALA A 195 1.47 1.63 -14.49
C ALA A 195 0.61 2.43 -13.48
N ALA A 196 1.24 3.35 -12.73
CA ALA A 196 0.51 4.22 -11.82
C ALA A 196 -0.43 5.17 -12.54
N ALA A 197 0.02 5.79 -13.64
CA ALA A 197 -0.81 6.69 -14.44
C ALA A 197 -2.01 5.98 -15.08
N ALA A 198 -1.84 4.70 -15.45
CA ALA A 198 -2.90 3.91 -16.07
C ALA A 198 -3.94 3.37 -15.07
N SER A 199 -3.54 3.11 -13.82
CA SER A 199 -4.37 2.40 -12.84
C SER A 199 -4.89 3.26 -11.69
N CYS A 200 -4.16 4.31 -11.31
CA CYS A 200 -4.56 5.16 -10.17
C CYS A 200 -5.56 6.24 -10.59
N THR A 201 -6.55 6.47 -9.74
CA THR A 201 -7.51 7.57 -9.92
C THR A 201 -6.87 8.93 -9.64
N ARG A 202 -5.85 8.95 -8.77
CA ARG A 202 -5.09 10.14 -8.40
C ARG A 202 -3.65 9.78 -8.06
N LEU A 203 -2.72 10.66 -8.37
CA LEU A 203 -1.31 10.56 -8.00
C LEU A 203 -0.98 11.64 -6.96
N CYS A 204 -0.12 11.28 -6.01
CA CYS A 204 0.47 12.19 -5.04
C CYS A 204 1.99 12.12 -5.18
N LEU A 205 2.60 13.22 -5.63
CA LEU A 205 4.04 13.35 -5.80
C LEU A 205 4.66 13.77 -4.47
N LEU A 206 5.50 12.91 -3.90
CA LEU A 206 6.12 13.10 -2.59
C LEU A 206 7.64 13.25 -2.69
N ASN A 207 8.16 14.28 -2.05
CA ASN A 207 9.58 14.42 -1.70
C ASN A 207 9.70 15.07 -0.31
N ARG A 208 9.54 14.28 0.74
CA ARG A 208 9.33 14.65 2.14
C ARG A 208 8.07 15.49 2.37
N ARG A 209 7.68 16.32 1.41
CA ARG A 209 6.42 17.08 1.35
C ARG A 209 5.64 16.66 0.13
N VAL A 210 4.35 16.89 0.12
CA VAL A 210 3.56 16.80 -1.11
C VAL A 210 4.00 17.92 -2.04
N VAL A 211 4.48 17.54 -3.22
CA VAL A 211 4.92 18.47 -4.27
C VAL A 211 3.74 18.85 -5.16
N ALA A 212 2.93 17.86 -5.52
CA ALA A 212 1.69 18.01 -6.27
C ALA A 212 0.80 16.80 -6.06
N GLU A 213 -0.50 16.96 -6.21
CA GLU A 213 -1.47 15.86 -6.28
C GLU A 213 -2.58 16.19 -7.27
N GLY A 214 -3.11 15.17 -7.91
CA GLY A 214 -4.19 15.31 -8.89
C GLY A 214 -4.40 14.03 -9.70
N PRO A 215 -5.44 14.00 -10.54
CA PRO A 215 -5.58 12.92 -11.52
C PRO A 215 -4.38 12.91 -12.48
N PRO A 216 -4.01 11.74 -13.05
CA PRO A 216 -2.79 11.62 -13.87
C PRO A 216 -2.72 12.62 -15.02
N ASP A 217 -3.85 12.90 -15.67
CA ASP A 217 -3.99 13.83 -16.79
C ASP A 217 -3.82 15.32 -16.40
N ALA A 218 -3.95 15.67 -15.12
CA ALA A 218 -3.68 17.01 -14.61
C ALA A 218 -2.20 17.21 -14.23
N LEU A 219 -1.42 16.15 -14.11
CA LEU A 219 -0.01 16.21 -13.70
C LEU A 219 0.94 16.16 -14.91
N VAL A 220 0.61 16.93 -15.95
CA VAL A 220 1.36 16.96 -17.23
C VAL A 220 2.54 17.93 -17.23
N ASP A 221 2.65 18.83 -16.24
CA ASP A 221 3.77 19.78 -16.15
C ASP A 221 5.08 19.07 -15.77
N PRO A 222 6.10 19.04 -16.67
CA PRO A 222 7.41 18.44 -16.39
C PRO A 222 8.08 18.97 -15.12
N ALA A 223 7.88 20.25 -14.81
CA ALA A 223 8.51 20.89 -13.65
C ALA A 223 8.05 20.29 -12.31
N LEU A 224 6.80 19.79 -12.22
CA LEU A 224 6.29 19.11 -11.03
C LEU A 224 7.09 17.82 -10.76
N TRP A 225 7.33 17.04 -11.80
CA TRP A 225 8.07 15.77 -11.72
C TRP A 225 9.54 16.00 -11.42
N LEU A 226 10.18 16.96 -12.10
CA LEU A 226 11.58 17.30 -11.83
C LEU A 226 11.76 17.74 -10.37
N ARG A 227 10.86 18.57 -9.84
CA ARG A 227 10.86 18.96 -8.40
C ARG A 227 10.65 17.77 -7.49
N ALA A 228 9.68 16.90 -7.79
CA ALA A 228 9.38 15.73 -6.97
C ALA A 228 10.57 14.76 -6.91
N PHE A 229 11.28 14.58 -8.03
CA PHE A 229 12.45 13.71 -8.10
C PHE A 229 13.75 14.40 -7.69
N GLY A 230 13.74 15.72 -7.45
CA GLY A 230 14.89 16.47 -6.98
C GLY A 230 15.99 16.60 -8.06
N VAL A 231 15.60 16.65 -9.33
CA VAL A 231 16.49 16.79 -10.48
C VAL A 231 16.15 18.05 -11.27
N THR A 232 17.17 18.68 -11.88
CA THR A 232 16.99 19.89 -12.69
C THR A 232 16.57 19.60 -14.13
N SER A 233 16.98 18.44 -14.66
CA SER A 233 16.57 17.92 -15.97
C SER A 233 16.68 16.41 -15.99
N SER A 234 15.80 15.73 -16.71
CA SER A 234 15.88 14.28 -16.94
C SER A 234 14.99 13.90 -18.11
N ASP A 235 15.56 13.79 -19.31
CA ASP A 235 14.82 13.36 -20.50
C ASP A 235 14.22 11.97 -20.28
N ARG A 236 14.97 11.04 -19.65
CA ARG A 236 14.48 9.69 -19.33
C ARG A 236 13.23 9.70 -18.45
N LEU A 237 13.17 10.58 -17.43
CA LEU A 237 11.99 10.70 -16.56
C LEU A 237 10.79 11.20 -17.37
N LEU A 238 10.99 12.22 -18.20
CA LEU A 238 9.93 12.83 -19.00
C LEU A 238 9.42 11.90 -20.09
N ASP A 239 10.33 11.16 -20.76
CA ASP A 239 9.97 10.14 -21.74
C ASP A 239 9.13 9.01 -21.11
N THR A 240 9.52 8.56 -19.92
CA THR A 240 8.77 7.53 -19.17
C THR A 240 7.35 7.96 -18.85
N LEU A 241 7.12 9.26 -18.66
CA LEU A 241 5.81 9.84 -18.36
C LEU A 241 4.99 10.19 -19.60
N GLY A 242 5.61 10.12 -20.81
CA GLY A 242 4.98 10.60 -22.04
C GLY A 242 4.78 12.12 -22.08
N VAL A 243 5.44 12.85 -21.19
CA VAL A 243 5.37 14.31 -21.08
C VAL A 243 6.47 14.88 -21.98
N ARG A 244 6.10 15.26 -23.20
CA ARG A 244 7.01 15.96 -24.14
C ARG A 244 7.10 17.43 -23.76
N ARG A 245 8.32 18.02 -24.01
CA ARG A 245 8.56 19.45 -23.92
C ARG A 245 7.68 20.23 -24.88
#